data_e16425900ba7f38b659a5c9c0c73b8b5
#
_entry.id   e16425900ba7f38b659a5c9c0c73b8b5
#
_cell.length_a   1.000
_cell.length_b   1.000
_cell.length_c   1.000
_cell.angle_alpha   90.00
_cell.angle_beta   90.00
_cell.angle_gamma   90.00
#
_symmetry.space_group_name_H-M   'P 1'
#
loop_
_entity.id
_entity.type
_entity.pdbx_description
1 polymer ?
#
loop_
_entity_poly.entity_id
_entity_poly.type
_entity_poly.pdbx_seq_one_letter_code
_entity_poly.pdbx_strand_id
1 'polypeptide(L)'
;MSHLSTVKTKLHKKQPLIDALLQLNYRVDLNQYIENPIGHNHEEVLCDITIGDDIGFKWNCNMGTYELVTDLQTWKHPVPPERLLSKIPQQYAIEILTATAKLEGFQIEDKKTNSRQEVELILNKWSK
;
A
#
# COMPACT_ATOMS: atom_id res chain seq x y z
N MET A 1 2.72 4.95 -26.43
CA MET A 1 1.93 5.88 -25.59
C MET A 1 1.91 5.39 -24.18
N SER A 2 2.15 6.28 -23.23
CA SER A 2 2.02 5.92 -21.84
C SER A 2 0.56 6.00 -21.40
N HIS A 3 0.14 5.02 -20.63
CA HIS A 3 -1.19 4.94 -20.06
C HIS A 3 -1.09 4.68 -18.57
N LEU A 4 -2.06 5.16 -17.84
CA LEU A 4 -2.18 4.78 -16.44
C LEU A 4 -2.59 3.31 -16.37
N SER A 5 -1.77 2.54 -15.69
CA SER A 5 -2.01 1.11 -15.48
C SER A 5 -2.72 0.89 -14.17
N THR A 6 -3.61 -0.07 -14.14
CA THR A 6 -4.34 -0.45 -12.93
C THR A 6 -3.94 -1.85 -12.54
N VAL A 7 -3.46 -2.02 -11.32
CA VAL A 7 -3.04 -3.32 -10.79
C VAL A 7 -3.98 -3.69 -9.64
N LYS A 8 -4.58 -4.86 -9.75
CA LYS A 8 -5.48 -5.37 -8.71
C LYS A 8 -4.69 -5.79 -7.48
N THR A 9 -5.23 -5.46 -6.30
CA THR A 9 -4.62 -5.84 -5.04
C THR A 9 -5.63 -6.55 -4.15
N LYS A 10 -5.17 -7.07 -3.03
CA LYS A 10 -6.05 -7.64 -2.00
C LYS A 10 -6.24 -6.69 -0.81
N LEU A 11 -5.81 -5.45 -0.97
CA LEU A 11 -5.92 -4.44 0.08
C LEU A 11 -7.35 -3.92 0.14
N HIS A 12 -7.98 -3.99 1.31
CA HIS A 12 -9.38 -3.63 1.43
C HIS A 12 -9.71 -2.72 2.62
N LYS A 13 -8.78 -2.50 3.52
CA LYS A 13 -8.98 -1.64 4.69
C LYS A 13 -8.18 -0.35 4.53
N LYS A 14 -8.88 0.79 4.57
CA LYS A 14 -8.29 2.09 4.30
C LYS A 14 -7.23 2.48 5.32
N GLN A 15 -7.56 2.43 6.61
CA GLN A 15 -6.65 2.91 7.63
C GLN A 15 -5.37 2.08 7.72
N PRO A 16 -5.42 0.74 7.75
CA PRO A 16 -4.18 -0.06 7.71
C PRO A 16 -3.33 0.21 6.46
N LEU A 17 -3.95 0.49 5.32
CA LEU A 17 -3.20 0.84 4.11
C LEU A 17 -2.48 2.18 4.28
N ILE A 18 -3.17 3.19 4.80
CA ILE A 18 -2.55 4.49 5.07
C ILE A 18 -1.39 4.33 6.06
N ASP A 19 -1.61 3.60 7.15
CA ASP A 19 -0.59 3.38 8.16
C ASP A 19 0.63 2.64 7.59
N ALA A 20 0.38 1.66 6.72
CA ALA A 20 1.46 0.93 6.05
C ALA A 20 2.30 1.86 5.17
N LEU A 21 1.66 2.72 4.40
CA LEU A 21 2.36 3.66 3.54
C LEU A 21 3.19 4.66 4.35
N LEU A 22 2.65 5.13 5.47
CA LEU A 22 3.37 6.04 6.36
C LEU A 22 4.58 5.33 7.00
N GLN A 23 4.43 4.08 7.40
CA GLN A 23 5.54 3.30 7.96
C GLN A 23 6.66 3.06 6.95
N LEU A 24 6.31 2.99 5.67
CA LEU A 24 7.28 2.87 4.59
C LEU A 24 7.89 4.21 4.18
N ASN A 25 7.59 5.27 4.93
CA ASN A 25 8.11 6.63 4.74
C ASN A 25 7.60 7.31 3.48
N TYR A 26 6.40 6.96 3.03
CA TYR A 26 5.76 7.66 1.93
C TYR A 26 4.94 8.84 2.45
N ARG A 27 4.88 9.89 1.66
CA ARG A 27 3.96 10.99 1.88
C ARG A 27 2.60 10.57 1.35
N VAL A 28 1.58 10.60 2.22
CA VAL A 28 0.23 10.17 1.88
C VAL A 28 -0.69 11.39 1.76
N ASP A 29 -1.38 11.48 0.63
CA ASP A 29 -2.46 12.46 0.42
C ASP A 29 -3.73 11.71 0.11
N LEU A 30 -4.88 12.34 0.33
CA LEU A 30 -6.19 11.73 0.11
C LEU A 30 -6.94 12.47 -0.97
N ASN A 31 -7.72 11.71 -1.77
CA ASN A 31 -8.63 12.26 -2.77
C ASN A 31 -7.94 13.18 -3.77
N GLN A 32 -6.84 12.69 -4.35
CA GLN A 32 -6.06 13.43 -5.34
C GLN A 32 -6.14 12.74 -6.70
N TYR A 33 -5.91 13.52 -7.74
CA TYR A 33 -5.82 12.98 -9.10
C TYR A 33 -4.40 12.53 -9.40
N ILE A 34 -4.31 11.40 -10.09
CA ILE A 34 -3.07 10.92 -10.69
C ILE A 34 -3.17 11.20 -12.19
N GLU A 35 -2.17 11.86 -12.72
CA GLU A 35 -2.10 12.21 -14.12
C GLU A 35 -1.04 11.42 -14.85
N ASN A 36 -1.32 11.08 -16.12
CA ASN A 36 -0.31 10.56 -17.01
C ASN A 36 0.59 11.72 -17.46
N PRO A 37 1.89 11.73 -17.10
CA PRO A 37 2.76 12.87 -17.41
C PRO A 37 3.15 12.99 -18.88
N ILE A 38 2.97 11.93 -19.66
CA ILE A 38 3.39 11.87 -21.05
C ILE A 38 2.21 11.46 -21.93
N GLY A 39 1.91 12.25 -22.95
CA GLY A 39 0.88 11.90 -23.92
C GLY A 39 0.03 13.08 -24.31
N HIS A 40 -0.64 12.94 -25.45
CA HIS A 40 -1.52 13.97 -25.98
C HIS A 40 -2.89 14.00 -25.30
N ASN A 41 -3.29 12.86 -24.73
CA ASN A 41 -4.51 12.75 -23.97
C ASN A 41 -4.14 12.64 -22.49
N HIS A 42 -4.35 13.71 -21.75
CA HIS A 42 -4.16 13.68 -20.29
C HIS A 42 -5.20 12.78 -19.68
N GLU A 43 -4.74 11.65 -19.21
CA GLU A 43 -5.57 10.71 -18.47
C GLU A 43 -5.45 11.04 -16.99
N GLU A 44 -6.55 11.42 -16.37
CA GLU A 44 -6.61 11.72 -14.95
C GLU A 44 -7.49 10.69 -14.25
N VAL A 45 -7.03 10.18 -13.14
CA VAL A 45 -7.80 9.25 -12.31
C VAL A 45 -7.83 9.77 -10.89
N LEU A 46 -9.03 9.95 -10.35
CA LEU A 46 -9.19 10.32 -8.95
C LEU A 46 -8.93 9.10 -8.08
N CYS A 47 -7.94 9.21 -7.21
CA CYS A 47 -7.56 8.15 -6.29
C CYS A 47 -7.92 8.52 -4.87
N ASP A 48 -8.35 7.53 -4.09
CA ASP A 48 -8.71 7.73 -2.69
C ASP A 48 -7.47 8.01 -1.82
N ILE A 49 -6.37 7.36 -2.16
CA ILE A 49 -5.09 7.50 -1.45
C ILE A 49 -4.00 7.65 -2.50
N THR A 50 -3.11 8.61 -2.30
CA THR A 50 -1.96 8.80 -3.19
C THR A 50 -0.65 8.86 -2.41
N ILE A 51 0.42 8.39 -3.07
CA ILE A 51 1.79 8.54 -2.59
C ILE A 51 2.59 9.24 -3.68
N GLY A 52 2.81 10.53 -3.52
CA GLY A 52 3.40 11.35 -4.57
C GLY A 52 2.39 11.70 -5.65
N ASP A 53 2.89 12.09 -6.82
CA ASP A 53 2.05 12.59 -7.91
C ASP A 53 1.68 11.51 -8.93
N ASP A 54 2.29 10.34 -8.83
CA ASP A 54 2.27 9.33 -9.89
C ASP A 54 1.82 7.94 -9.43
N ILE A 55 1.53 7.76 -8.15
CA ILE A 55 1.06 6.48 -7.63
C ILE A 55 -0.18 6.72 -6.77
N GLY A 56 -1.25 6.01 -7.04
CA GLY A 56 -2.46 6.13 -6.27
C GLY A 56 -3.14 4.78 -6.04
N PHE A 57 -4.05 4.78 -5.09
CA PHE A 57 -4.92 3.64 -4.78
C PHE A 57 -6.35 4.09 -4.93
N LYS A 58 -7.08 3.39 -5.76
CA LYS A 58 -8.49 3.68 -6.05
C LYS A 58 -9.35 2.53 -5.59
N TRP A 59 -10.42 2.84 -4.88
CA TRP A 59 -11.38 1.83 -4.43
C TRP A 59 -12.17 1.27 -5.59
N ASN A 60 -12.20 -0.05 -5.69
CA ASN A 60 -13.05 -0.76 -6.64
C ASN A 60 -14.21 -1.40 -5.88
N CYS A 61 -15.40 -0.83 -6.00
CA CYS A 61 -16.56 -1.28 -5.26
C CYS A 61 -17.07 -2.65 -5.72
N ASN A 62 -16.77 -3.04 -6.96
CA ASN A 62 -17.16 -4.36 -7.46
C ASN A 62 -16.33 -5.48 -6.85
N MET A 63 -15.04 -5.21 -6.65
CA MET A 63 -14.10 -6.18 -6.07
C MET A 63 -13.99 -6.05 -4.55
N GLY A 64 -14.37 -4.91 -3.99
CA GLY A 64 -14.19 -4.63 -2.56
C GLY A 64 -12.74 -4.47 -2.15
N THR A 65 -11.89 -4.02 -3.05
CA THR A 65 -10.47 -3.84 -2.81
C THR A 65 -9.97 -2.55 -3.46
N TYR A 66 -8.77 -2.11 -3.05
CA TYR A 66 -8.08 -1.00 -3.71
C TYR A 66 -7.32 -1.51 -4.91
N GLU A 67 -7.28 -0.69 -5.95
CA GLU A 67 -6.45 -0.93 -7.12
C GLU A 67 -5.31 0.08 -7.13
N LEU A 68 -4.10 -0.37 -7.45
CA LEU A 68 -2.95 0.51 -7.64
C LEU A 68 -3.05 1.14 -9.02
N VAL A 69 -2.94 2.47 -9.08
CA VAL A 69 -2.96 3.23 -10.33
C VAL A 69 -1.63 3.94 -10.49
N THR A 70 -0.94 3.68 -11.58
CA THR A 70 0.34 4.31 -11.87
C THR A 70 0.68 4.15 -13.36
N ASP A 71 1.60 4.97 -13.85
CA ASP A 71 2.17 4.78 -15.18
C ASP A 71 3.48 4.00 -15.05
N LEU A 72 3.44 2.73 -15.44
CA LEU A 72 4.60 1.85 -15.36
C LEU A 72 5.71 2.21 -16.34
N GLN A 73 5.39 2.89 -17.44
CA GLN A 73 6.37 3.29 -18.44
C GLN A 73 7.24 4.46 -17.97
N THR A 74 6.68 5.34 -17.15
CA THR A 74 7.39 6.50 -16.60
C THR A 74 7.80 6.32 -15.16
N TRP A 75 7.93 5.08 -14.72
CA TRP A 75 8.31 4.75 -13.34
C TRP A 75 9.67 5.34 -13.00
N LYS A 76 9.70 6.23 -11.99
CA LYS A 76 10.91 6.98 -11.61
C LYS A 76 11.44 6.62 -10.23
N HIS A 77 10.77 5.73 -9.53
CA HIS A 77 11.13 5.42 -8.17
C HIS A 77 12.34 4.49 -8.09
N PRO A 78 13.20 4.63 -7.07
CA PRO A 78 14.36 3.74 -6.93
C PRO A 78 13.98 2.30 -6.63
N VAL A 79 12.77 2.09 -6.09
CA VAL A 79 12.25 0.74 -5.82
C VAL A 79 11.45 0.29 -7.05
N PRO A 80 11.74 -0.88 -7.63
CA PRO A 80 10.97 -1.39 -8.76
C PRO A 80 9.49 -1.61 -8.41
N PRO A 81 8.57 -1.55 -9.40
CA PRO A 81 7.15 -1.76 -9.14
C PRO A 81 6.83 -3.08 -8.43
N GLU A 82 7.50 -4.16 -8.84
CA GLU A 82 7.28 -5.49 -8.24
C GLU A 82 7.65 -5.50 -6.76
N ARG A 83 8.71 -4.79 -6.39
CA ARG A 83 9.14 -4.71 -5.01
C ARG A 83 8.18 -3.86 -4.17
N LEU A 84 7.69 -2.78 -4.74
CA LEU A 84 6.68 -1.95 -4.07
C LEU A 84 5.40 -2.76 -3.82
N LEU A 85 4.94 -3.51 -4.83
CA LEU A 85 3.76 -4.36 -4.71
C LEU A 85 3.95 -5.52 -3.72
N SER A 86 5.17 -5.83 -3.36
CA SER A 86 5.50 -6.80 -2.33
C SER A 86 5.56 -6.17 -0.93
N LYS A 87 6.22 -5.01 -0.83
CA LYS A 87 6.43 -4.32 0.45
C LYS A 87 5.14 -3.78 1.06
N ILE A 88 4.27 -3.21 0.24
CA ILE A 88 3.04 -2.60 0.74
C ILE A 88 2.12 -3.65 1.39
N PRO A 89 1.82 -4.79 0.75
CA PRO A 89 1.02 -5.83 1.40
C PRO A 89 1.66 -6.40 2.66
N GLN A 90 2.98 -6.54 2.70
CA GLN A 90 3.68 -7.00 3.90
C GLN A 90 3.46 -6.05 5.07
N GLN A 91 3.68 -4.76 4.86
CA GLN A 91 3.50 -3.76 5.92
C GLN A 91 2.03 -3.63 6.30
N TYR A 92 1.14 -3.73 5.33
CA TYR A 92 -0.30 -3.73 5.57
C TYR A 92 -0.72 -4.88 6.50
N ALA A 93 -0.19 -6.08 6.25
CA ALA A 93 -0.46 -7.23 7.12
C ALA A 93 0.07 -6.99 8.55
N ILE A 94 1.23 -6.37 8.69
CA ILE A 94 1.79 -6.00 9.99
C ILE A 94 0.85 -5.04 10.73
N GLU A 95 0.32 -4.03 10.03
CA GLU A 95 -0.58 -3.06 10.64
C GLU A 95 -1.88 -3.71 11.13
N ILE A 96 -2.43 -4.63 10.34
CA ILE A 96 -3.64 -5.37 10.74
C ILE A 96 -3.37 -6.26 11.95
N LEU A 97 -2.26 -7.01 11.93
CA LEU A 97 -1.88 -7.88 13.05
C LEU A 97 -1.65 -7.08 14.32
N THR A 98 -0.98 -5.93 14.20
CA THR A 98 -0.72 -5.05 15.34
C THR A 98 -2.02 -4.56 15.96
N ALA A 99 -2.96 -4.09 15.15
CA ALA A 99 -4.24 -3.61 15.62
C ALA A 99 -5.06 -4.74 16.29
N THR A 100 -5.07 -5.92 15.66
CA THR A 100 -5.78 -7.09 16.19
C THR A 100 -5.16 -7.55 17.51
N ALA A 101 -3.84 -7.61 17.58
CA ALA A 101 -3.12 -8.01 18.78
C ALA A 101 -3.42 -7.08 19.96
N LYS A 102 -3.47 -5.77 19.71
CA LYS A 102 -3.82 -4.79 20.75
C LYS A 102 -5.22 -5.00 21.27
N LEU A 103 -6.18 -5.26 20.38
CA LEU A 103 -7.57 -5.50 20.75
C LEU A 103 -7.73 -6.78 21.58
N GLU A 104 -6.92 -7.80 21.30
CA GLU A 104 -6.97 -9.08 21.98
C GLU A 104 -6.06 -9.18 23.22
N GLY A 105 -5.37 -8.09 23.55
CA GLY A 105 -4.47 -8.07 24.69
C GLY A 105 -3.13 -8.75 24.45
N PHE A 106 -2.67 -8.77 23.21
CA PHE A 106 -1.34 -9.25 22.85
C PHE A 106 -0.35 -8.10 22.77
N GLN A 107 0.91 -8.41 23.01
CA GLN A 107 2.01 -7.49 22.84
C GLN A 107 2.92 -8.03 21.73
N ILE A 108 3.34 -7.13 20.83
CA ILE A 108 4.30 -7.50 19.80
C ILE A 108 5.70 -7.31 20.34
N GLU A 109 6.46 -8.40 20.44
CA GLU A 109 7.82 -8.37 20.95
C GLU A 109 8.87 -8.20 19.86
N ASP A 110 8.65 -8.81 18.73
CA ASP A 110 9.69 -8.87 17.70
C ASP A 110 9.09 -8.95 16.30
N LYS A 111 9.85 -8.45 15.34
CA LYS A 111 9.55 -8.58 13.92
C LYS A 111 10.80 -9.09 13.21
N LYS A 112 10.64 -10.19 12.49
CA LYS A 112 11.72 -10.78 11.72
C LYS A 112 11.36 -10.83 10.25
N THR A 113 12.34 -10.55 9.40
CA THR A 113 12.19 -10.73 7.96
C THR A 113 13.07 -11.91 7.56
N ASN A 114 12.46 -12.96 7.00
CA ASN A 114 13.19 -14.14 6.58
C ASN A 114 13.83 -13.96 5.20
N SER A 115 14.51 -15.00 4.70
CA SER A 115 15.21 -14.97 3.42
C SER A 115 14.28 -14.73 2.22
N ARG A 116 13.00 -14.96 2.38
CA ARG A 116 11.98 -14.72 1.35
C ARG A 116 11.31 -13.35 1.51
N GLN A 117 11.81 -12.54 2.42
CA GLN A 117 11.23 -11.23 2.77
C GLN A 117 9.81 -11.34 3.35
N GLU A 118 9.49 -12.47 3.92
CA GLU A 118 8.27 -12.62 4.70
C GLU A 118 8.50 -12.04 6.10
N VAL A 119 7.47 -11.44 6.66
CA VAL A 119 7.55 -10.83 7.99
C VAL A 119 6.85 -11.72 8.99
N GLU A 120 7.58 -12.07 10.04
CA GLU A 120 7.05 -12.83 11.16
C GLU A 120 6.89 -11.92 12.37
N LEU A 121 5.77 -12.06 13.08
CA LEU A 121 5.53 -11.34 14.31
C LEU A 121 5.47 -12.33 15.46
N ILE A 122 6.21 -12.02 16.52
CA ILE A 122 6.17 -12.79 17.76
C ILE A 122 5.23 -12.05 18.70
N LEU A 123 4.16 -12.71 19.11
CA LEU A 123 3.13 -12.13 19.96
C LEU A 123 3.14 -12.78 21.34
N ASN A 124 3.13 -11.94 22.36
CA ASN A 124 2.94 -12.40 23.74
C ASN A 124 1.61 -11.88 24.26
N LYS A 125 0.84 -12.80 24.84
CA LYS A 125 -0.39 -12.43 25.50
C LYS A 125 -0.06 -11.73 26.82
N TRP A 126 -0.78 -10.65 27.13
CA TRP A 126 -0.62 -9.97 28.39
C TRP A 126 -0.86 -10.92 29.55
N SER A 127 0.11 -11.02 30.44
CA SER A 127 -0.05 -11.75 31.68
C SER A 127 -0.46 -10.76 32.76
N LYS A 128 -1.36 -11.23 33.59
CA LYS A 128 -1.76 -10.48 34.78
C LYS A 128 -1.14 -11.06 36.03
#